data_c8812dffcc8d2c9de76eaf0e61e2fae2
#
_entry.id   c8812dffcc8d2c9de76eaf0e61e2fae2
#
_cell.length_a   1.000
_cell.length_b   1.000
_cell.length_c   1.000
_cell.angle_alpha   90.00
_cell.angle_beta   90.00
_cell.angle_gamma   90.00
#
_symmetry.space_group_name_H-M   'P 1'
#
loop_
_entity.id
_entity.type
_entity.pdbx_description
1 polymer ?
#
loop_
_entity_poly.entity_id
_entity_poly.type
_entity_poly.pdbx_seq_one_letter_code
_entity_poly.pdbx_strand_id
1 'polypeptide(L)'
;MTPEQTNSALAILTLLLAWATVWLAVATWRMASITKASFDLESRPYFAFKDFLFKFFLEKPADDSLPPTRGAVRIGLKFRNPGRVLIHYQVKNIRITFSGSTVDNPKYELMGGPIYPNDETIFWYSTIQSIDLSTMPKTGIVEYEVDYYAIEKKQTFKSSRKIQYTINSINPFNMDWLYLEEKDA
;
A
#
# COMPACT_ATOMS: atom_id res chain seq x y z
N MET A 1 -1.22 -15.24 72.33
CA MET A 1 -2.27 -15.34 71.29
C MET A 1 -3.11 -16.56 71.57
N THR A 2 -4.40 -16.36 71.63
CA THR A 2 -5.33 -17.51 71.78
C THR A 2 -5.45 -18.22 70.44
N PRO A 3 -5.75 -19.55 70.43
CA PRO A 3 -5.93 -20.29 69.15
C PRO A 3 -6.96 -19.67 68.22
N GLU A 4 -7.98 -19.01 68.73
CA GLU A 4 -9.00 -18.29 67.95
C GLU A 4 -8.46 -17.08 67.21
N GLN A 5 -7.56 -16.31 67.86
CA GLN A 5 -6.90 -15.14 67.22
C GLN A 5 -5.98 -15.58 66.05
N THR A 6 -5.31 -16.71 66.19
CA THR A 6 -4.45 -17.26 65.15
C THR A 6 -5.28 -17.75 63.96
N ASN A 7 -6.41 -18.41 64.18
CA ASN A 7 -7.31 -18.87 63.12
C ASN A 7 -7.96 -17.69 62.36
N SER A 8 -8.35 -16.65 63.06
CA SER A 8 -8.91 -15.43 62.43
C SER A 8 -7.87 -14.70 61.59
N ALA A 9 -6.63 -14.60 62.05
CA ALA A 9 -5.53 -13.99 61.29
C ALA A 9 -5.20 -14.78 60.01
N LEU A 10 -5.19 -16.13 60.12
CA LEU A 10 -4.99 -17.01 58.97
C LEU A 10 -6.11 -16.86 57.93
N ALA A 11 -7.37 -16.77 58.36
CA ALA A 11 -8.51 -16.61 57.45
C ALA A 11 -8.44 -15.27 56.70
N ILE A 12 -8.09 -14.20 57.39
CA ILE A 12 -7.91 -12.86 56.76
C ILE A 12 -6.76 -12.91 55.74
N LEU A 13 -5.63 -13.51 56.09
CA LEU A 13 -4.48 -13.64 55.22
C LEU A 13 -4.83 -14.42 53.93
N THR A 14 -5.58 -15.53 54.10
CA THR A 14 -6.03 -16.36 52.97
C THR A 14 -6.97 -15.58 52.03
N LEU A 15 -7.89 -14.78 52.60
CA LEU A 15 -8.78 -13.93 51.82
C LEU A 15 -8.01 -12.84 51.04
N LEU A 16 -7.03 -12.20 51.68
CA LEU A 16 -6.17 -11.21 51.02
C LEU A 16 -5.36 -11.84 49.87
N LEU A 17 -4.82 -13.05 50.08
CA LEU A 17 -4.08 -13.80 49.09
C LEU A 17 -4.99 -14.17 47.91
N ALA A 18 -6.18 -14.66 48.16
CA ALA A 18 -7.17 -15.01 47.15
C ALA A 18 -7.55 -13.77 46.32
N TRP A 19 -7.79 -12.62 47.00
CA TRP A 19 -8.10 -11.37 46.34
C TRP A 19 -6.95 -10.86 45.45
N ALA A 20 -5.70 -10.91 45.97
CA ALA A 20 -4.51 -10.54 45.20
C ALA A 20 -4.32 -11.45 43.96
N THR A 21 -4.61 -12.75 44.11
CA THR A 21 -4.53 -13.71 42.98
C THR A 21 -5.56 -13.40 41.89
N VAL A 22 -6.79 -13.08 42.25
CA VAL A 22 -7.84 -12.66 41.30
C VAL A 22 -7.43 -11.38 40.58
N TRP A 23 -6.90 -10.42 41.34
CA TRP A 23 -6.44 -9.15 40.74
C TRP A 23 -5.29 -9.34 39.76
N LEU A 24 -4.34 -10.20 40.11
CA LEU A 24 -3.22 -10.56 39.25
C LEU A 24 -3.72 -11.25 37.95
N ALA A 25 -4.68 -12.17 38.07
CA ALA A 25 -5.28 -12.85 36.93
C ALA A 25 -5.97 -11.86 35.97
N VAL A 26 -6.73 -10.90 36.49
CA VAL A 26 -7.37 -9.83 35.71
C VAL A 26 -6.33 -8.94 35.02
N ALA A 27 -5.29 -8.53 35.76
CA ALA A 27 -4.21 -7.71 35.19
C ALA A 27 -3.46 -8.45 34.06
N THR A 28 -3.16 -9.73 34.27
CA THR A 28 -2.51 -10.59 33.26
C THR A 28 -3.38 -10.73 32.00
N TRP A 29 -4.68 -10.97 32.19
CA TRP A 29 -5.62 -11.08 31.07
C TRP A 29 -5.70 -9.75 30.27
N ARG A 30 -5.75 -8.59 30.96
CA ARG A 30 -5.70 -7.27 30.29
C ARG A 30 -4.41 -7.09 29.52
N MET A 31 -3.26 -7.40 30.11
CA MET A 31 -1.97 -7.32 29.39
C MET A 31 -1.95 -8.23 28.17
N ALA A 32 -2.42 -9.46 28.28
CA ALA A 32 -2.49 -10.38 27.15
C ALA A 32 -3.40 -9.86 26.03
N SER A 33 -4.54 -9.25 26.37
CA SER A 33 -5.43 -8.66 25.36
C SER A 33 -4.81 -7.45 24.66
N ILE A 34 -4.11 -6.57 25.37
CA ILE A 34 -3.40 -5.41 24.81
C ILE A 34 -2.25 -5.90 23.91
N THR A 35 -1.47 -6.87 24.37
CA THR A 35 -0.38 -7.46 23.60
C THR A 35 -0.89 -8.08 22.30
N LYS A 36 -2.00 -8.83 22.37
CA LYS A 36 -2.64 -9.40 21.18
C LYS A 36 -3.09 -8.31 20.20
N ALA A 37 -3.76 -7.27 20.68
CA ALA A 37 -4.20 -6.16 19.83
C ALA A 37 -3.01 -5.43 19.17
N SER A 38 -1.92 -5.22 19.93
CA SER A 38 -0.68 -4.64 19.38
C SER A 38 -0.06 -5.54 18.32
N PHE A 39 -0.02 -6.85 18.56
CA PHE A 39 0.51 -7.82 17.61
C PHE A 39 -0.33 -7.90 16.32
N ASP A 40 -1.65 -7.81 16.46
CA ASP A 40 -2.57 -7.79 15.32
C ASP A 40 -2.37 -6.52 14.46
N LEU A 41 -2.14 -5.37 15.09
CA LEU A 41 -1.80 -4.14 14.39
C LEU A 41 -0.44 -4.22 13.70
N GLU A 42 0.60 -4.70 14.39
CA GLU A 42 1.95 -4.82 13.82
C GLU A 42 2.03 -5.84 12.67
N SER A 43 1.20 -6.89 12.72
CA SER A 43 1.13 -7.92 11.68
C SER A 43 0.12 -7.61 10.58
N ARG A 44 -0.51 -6.43 10.59
CA ARG A 44 -1.40 -6.01 9.52
C ARG A 44 -0.58 -5.76 8.25
N PRO A 45 -1.02 -6.31 7.11
CA PRO A 45 -0.37 -6.01 5.85
C PRO A 45 -0.62 -4.54 5.49
N TYR A 46 0.43 -3.88 5.00
CA TYR A 46 0.35 -2.52 4.47
C TYR A 46 0.80 -2.52 3.03
N PHE A 47 0.03 -1.82 2.21
CA PHE A 47 0.32 -1.62 0.81
C PHE A 47 0.18 -0.13 0.50
N ALA A 48 1.21 0.45 -0.06
CA ALA A 48 1.23 1.88 -0.36
C ALA A 48 1.67 2.13 -1.81
N PHE A 49 0.98 3.04 -2.48
CA PHE A 49 1.50 3.66 -3.68
C PHE A 49 2.62 4.64 -3.28
N LYS A 50 3.72 4.60 -4.01
CA LYS A 50 4.85 5.47 -3.74
C LYS A 50 5.01 6.55 -4.80
N ASP A 51 5.02 6.15 -6.09
CA ASP A 51 5.36 7.06 -7.17
C ASP A 51 4.99 6.50 -8.54
N PHE A 52 5.07 7.35 -9.55
CA PHE A 52 5.01 6.99 -10.95
C PHE A 52 6.39 6.91 -11.58
N LEU A 53 6.51 6.02 -12.56
CA LEU A 53 7.67 5.94 -13.42
C LEU A 53 7.21 6.05 -14.86
N PHE A 54 7.88 6.89 -15.64
CA PHE A 54 7.59 7.06 -17.05
C PHE A 54 8.82 6.67 -17.86
N LYS A 55 8.61 5.85 -18.89
CA LYS A 55 9.62 5.58 -19.92
C LYS A 55 9.09 6.08 -21.24
N PHE A 56 9.76 7.08 -21.81
CA PHE A 56 9.46 7.64 -23.12
C PHE A 56 10.29 6.91 -24.16
N PHE A 57 9.64 6.52 -25.24
CA PHE A 57 10.26 5.97 -26.44
C PHE A 57 10.00 6.98 -27.55
N LEU A 58 10.96 7.88 -27.76
CA LEU A 58 10.83 8.97 -28.70
C LEU A 58 11.05 8.45 -30.12
N GLU A 59 10.19 8.84 -31.06
CA GLU A 59 10.39 8.58 -32.47
C GLU A 59 11.52 9.48 -32.98
N LYS A 60 12.46 8.90 -33.75
CA LYS A 60 13.53 9.66 -34.35
C LYS A 60 12.92 10.61 -35.42
N PRO A 61 13.11 11.94 -35.31
CA PRO A 61 12.60 12.85 -36.31
C PRO A 61 13.32 12.63 -37.65
N ALA A 62 12.66 12.99 -38.74
CA ALA A 62 13.26 12.91 -40.08
C ALA A 62 14.49 13.80 -40.25
N ASP A 63 14.54 14.89 -39.48
CA ASP A 63 15.67 15.79 -39.37
C ASP A 63 16.22 15.75 -37.93
N ASP A 64 17.47 15.34 -37.79
CA ASP A 64 18.15 15.20 -36.49
C ASP A 64 18.30 16.54 -35.73
N SER A 65 18.08 17.66 -36.39
CA SER A 65 18.10 19.01 -35.76
C SER A 65 16.80 19.34 -35.03
N LEU A 66 15.72 18.62 -35.27
CA LEU A 66 14.42 18.86 -34.68
C LEU A 66 14.18 18.01 -33.43
N PRO A 67 13.51 18.54 -32.40
CA PRO A 67 13.11 17.73 -31.25
C PRO A 67 12.05 16.72 -31.67
N PRO A 68 12.05 15.51 -31.07
CA PRO A 68 11.03 14.51 -31.33
C PRO A 68 9.66 15.02 -30.87
N THR A 69 8.68 14.99 -31.78
CA THR A 69 7.32 15.45 -31.53
C THR A 69 6.35 14.32 -31.21
N ARG A 70 6.73 13.09 -31.53
CA ARG A 70 5.93 11.88 -31.29
C ARG A 70 6.71 10.81 -30.58
N GLY A 71 6.00 9.91 -29.97
CA GLY A 71 6.60 8.77 -29.28
C GLY A 71 5.58 7.89 -28.62
N ALA A 72 6.10 6.97 -27.82
CA ALA A 72 5.31 6.11 -26.96
C ALA A 72 5.71 6.34 -25.51
N VAL A 73 4.78 6.13 -24.59
CA VAL A 73 5.06 6.19 -23.16
C VAL A 73 4.65 4.89 -22.49
N ARG A 74 5.51 4.39 -21.63
CA ARG A 74 5.19 3.30 -20.73
C ARG A 74 5.13 3.84 -19.30
N ILE A 75 4.02 3.55 -18.62
CA ILE A 75 3.77 4.05 -17.26
C ILE A 75 3.98 2.89 -16.29
N GLY A 76 4.78 3.14 -15.26
CA GLY A 76 4.99 2.24 -14.14
C GLY A 76 4.38 2.80 -12.86
N LEU A 77 3.70 1.95 -12.11
CA LEU A 77 3.22 2.24 -10.77
C LEU A 77 4.20 1.63 -9.78
N LYS A 78 4.77 2.45 -8.94
CA LYS A 78 5.70 2.02 -7.90
C LYS A 78 4.94 1.82 -6.60
N PHE A 79 4.96 0.60 -6.10
CA PHE A 79 4.34 0.20 -4.85
C PHE A 79 5.39 -0.10 -3.80
N ARG A 80 5.03 0.08 -2.54
CA ARG A 80 5.88 -0.22 -1.39
C ARG A 80 5.09 -0.97 -0.34
N ASN A 81 5.77 -1.87 0.36
CA ASN A 81 5.29 -2.47 1.59
C ASN A 81 5.97 -1.80 2.79
N PRO A 82 5.35 -0.79 3.43
CA PRO A 82 5.92 -0.16 4.61
C PRO A 82 5.73 -0.99 5.88
N GLY A 83 5.02 -2.11 5.79
CA GLY A 83 4.74 -3.02 6.91
C GLY A 83 5.91 -3.94 7.23
N ARG A 84 5.67 -4.79 8.24
CA ARG A 84 6.67 -5.77 8.74
C ARG A 84 6.43 -7.19 8.22
N VAL A 85 5.32 -7.43 7.52
CA VAL A 85 4.96 -8.74 6.99
C VAL A 85 5.10 -8.79 5.48
N LEU A 86 5.48 -9.96 4.96
CA LEU A 86 5.49 -10.21 3.53
C LEU A 86 4.06 -10.15 2.99
N ILE A 87 3.83 -9.31 1.98
CA ILE A 87 2.55 -9.21 1.30
C ILE A 87 2.62 -9.76 -0.11
N HIS A 88 1.51 -10.27 -0.57
CA HIS A 88 1.28 -10.57 -1.98
C HIS A 88 0.22 -9.59 -2.48
N TYR A 89 0.46 -8.96 -3.63
CA TYR A 89 -0.50 -8.05 -4.25
C TYR A 89 -0.93 -8.57 -5.62
N GLN A 90 -2.12 -8.16 -6.04
CA GLN A 90 -2.67 -8.44 -7.36
C GLN A 90 -3.43 -7.22 -7.87
N VAL A 91 -3.00 -6.69 -9.00
CA VAL A 91 -3.74 -5.61 -9.67
C VAL A 91 -4.98 -6.19 -10.32
N LYS A 92 -6.15 -5.72 -9.91
CA LYS A 92 -7.46 -6.18 -10.41
C LYS A 92 -7.96 -5.35 -11.57
N ASN A 93 -7.82 -4.05 -11.43
CA ASN A 93 -8.29 -3.11 -12.41
C ASN A 93 -7.29 -1.96 -12.52
N ILE A 94 -7.05 -1.50 -13.73
CA ILE A 94 -6.24 -0.31 -13.99
C ILE A 94 -6.73 0.40 -15.24
N ARG A 95 -6.99 1.67 -15.11
CA ARG A 95 -7.37 2.57 -16.20
C ARG A 95 -6.42 3.75 -16.20
N ILE A 96 -5.83 4.02 -17.36
CA ILE A 96 -4.93 5.16 -17.52
C ILE A 96 -5.48 6.05 -18.63
N THR A 97 -5.64 7.33 -18.30
CA THR A 97 -5.95 8.38 -19.27
C THR A 97 -4.71 9.22 -19.46
N PHE A 98 -4.30 9.42 -20.69
CA PHE A 98 -3.18 10.26 -21.05
C PHE A 98 -3.60 11.24 -22.16
N SER A 99 -3.51 12.55 -21.88
CA SER A 99 -3.84 13.60 -22.85
C SER A 99 -5.20 13.41 -23.55
N GLY A 100 -6.23 13.02 -22.78
CA GLY A 100 -7.59 12.79 -23.29
C GLY A 100 -7.85 11.41 -23.90
N SER A 101 -6.82 10.60 -24.13
CA SER A 101 -6.98 9.22 -24.59
C SER A 101 -6.99 8.26 -23.41
N THR A 102 -8.03 7.44 -23.29
CA THR A 102 -8.12 6.41 -22.25
C THR A 102 -7.60 5.09 -22.80
N VAL A 103 -6.75 4.45 -22.02
CA VAL A 103 -6.26 3.10 -22.32
C VAL A 103 -6.76 2.17 -21.23
N ASP A 104 -7.80 1.44 -21.55
CA ASP A 104 -8.29 0.34 -20.72
C ASP A 104 -7.53 -0.94 -21.11
N ASN A 105 -7.01 -1.65 -20.11
CA ASN A 105 -6.41 -2.94 -20.39
C ASN A 105 -6.94 -4.01 -19.43
N PRO A 106 -8.02 -4.67 -19.82
CA PRO A 106 -8.68 -5.69 -18.99
C PRO A 106 -7.87 -6.99 -18.82
N LYS A 107 -6.73 -7.14 -19.52
CA LYS A 107 -5.95 -8.38 -19.50
C LYS A 107 -4.95 -8.51 -18.34
N TYR A 108 -4.84 -7.51 -17.45
CA TYR A 108 -3.87 -7.53 -16.36
C TYR A 108 -4.37 -8.10 -15.03
N GLU A 109 -5.54 -8.73 -15.01
CA GLU A 109 -6.16 -9.31 -13.80
C GLU A 109 -5.28 -10.32 -13.02
N LEU A 110 -4.12 -10.65 -13.54
CA LEU A 110 -3.25 -11.67 -12.94
C LEU A 110 -1.84 -11.18 -12.63
N MET A 111 -1.54 -9.93 -12.84
CA MET A 111 -0.20 -9.41 -12.57
C MET A 111 -0.06 -8.87 -11.15
N GLY A 112 0.82 -9.48 -10.42
CA GLY A 112 1.16 -9.12 -9.07
C GLY A 112 2.36 -9.93 -8.61
N GLY A 113 2.64 -9.90 -7.34
CA GLY A 113 3.75 -10.65 -6.77
C GLY A 113 3.96 -10.37 -5.30
N PRO A 114 4.98 -10.98 -4.70
CA PRO A 114 5.36 -10.68 -3.34
C PRO A 114 6.09 -9.34 -3.24
N ILE A 115 5.85 -8.61 -2.15
CA ILE A 115 6.64 -7.45 -1.74
C ILE A 115 7.11 -7.69 -0.31
N TYR A 116 8.42 -7.78 -0.12
CA TYR A 116 9.02 -7.96 1.20
C TYR A 116 8.86 -6.71 2.08
N PRO A 117 8.96 -6.85 3.39
CA PRO A 117 8.93 -5.72 4.31
C PRO A 117 9.95 -4.63 3.91
N ASN A 118 9.48 -3.38 3.87
CA ASN A 118 10.25 -2.20 3.45
C ASN A 118 10.76 -2.20 2.01
N ASP A 119 10.38 -3.20 1.21
CA ASP A 119 10.77 -3.30 -0.19
C ASP A 119 9.77 -2.60 -1.11
N GLU A 120 10.17 -2.44 -2.36
CA GLU A 120 9.44 -1.75 -3.41
C GLU A 120 9.33 -2.63 -4.65
N THR A 121 8.23 -2.49 -5.38
CA THR A 121 8.03 -3.15 -6.67
C THR A 121 7.46 -2.17 -7.68
N ILE A 122 7.66 -2.46 -8.96
CA ILE A 122 7.16 -1.65 -10.05
C ILE A 122 6.25 -2.50 -10.91
N PHE A 123 5.01 -2.09 -10.99
CA PHE A 123 4.06 -2.63 -11.94
C PHE A 123 4.10 -1.81 -13.22
N TRP A 124 4.55 -2.40 -14.33
CA TRP A 124 4.60 -1.74 -15.61
C TRP A 124 3.31 -1.99 -16.40
N TYR A 125 2.63 -0.90 -16.72
CA TYR A 125 1.48 -0.91 -17.62
C TYR A 125 1.90 -1.02 -19.09
N SER A 126 0.93 -1.28 -19.98
CA SER A 126 1.16 -1.29 -21.42
C SER A 126 1.74 0.02 -21.93
N THR A 127 2.47 -0.07 -23.02
CA THR A 127 2.97 1.11 -23.73
C THR A 127 1.82 1.77 -24.48
N ILE A 128 1.61 3.06 -24.22
CA ILE A 128 0.69 3.92 -24.96
C ILE A 128 1.45 4.46 -26.17
N GLN A 129 0.98 4.12 -27.37
CA GLN A 129 1.64 4.48 -28.62
C GLN A 129 1.10 5.77 -29.22
N SER A 130 1.87 6.36 -30.12
CA SER A 130 1.47 7.52 -30.94
C SER A 130 1.05 8.75 -30.15
N ILE A 131 1.77 9.07 -29.09
CA ILE A 131 1.52 10.24 -28.28
C ILE A 131 2.20 11.45 -28.94
N ASP A 132 1.44 12.52 -29.11
CA ASP A 132 1.99 13.82 -29.44
C ASP A 132 2.67 14.43 -28.22
N LEU A 133 3.97 14.66 -28.29
CA LEU A 133 4.82 15.22 -27.25
C LEU A 133 5.22 16.68 -27.53
N SER A 134 4.71 17.26 -28.62
CA SER A 134 5.06 18.63 -29.06
C SER A 134 4.55 19.71 -28.09
N THR A 135 3.50 19.42 -27.35
CA THR A 135 2.89 20.39 -26.42
C THR A 135 2.94 19.89 -24.99
N MET A 136 3.45 20.72 -24.09
CA MET A 136 3.44 20.47 -22.64
C MET A 136 2.72 21.63 -21.93
N PRO A 137 2.10 21.41 -20.78
CA PRO A 137 2.04 20.18 -20.00
C PRO A 137 1.04 19.14 -20.53
N LYS A 138 1.24 17.86 -20.18
CA LYS A 138 0.31 16.76 -20.43
C LYS A 138 -0.28 16.26 -19.11
N THR A 139 -1.60 16.25 -19.03
CA THR A 139 -2.33 15.81 -17.84
C THR A 139 -3.00 14.46 -18.11
N GLY A 140 -3.02 13.61 -17.12
CA GLY A 140 -3.73 12.35 -17.17
C GLY A 140 -4.24 11.91 -15.81
N ILE A 141 -4.98 10.80 -15.81
CA ILE A 141 -5.53 10.18 -14.61
C ILE A 141 -5.17 8.69 -14.65
N VAL A 142 -4.76 8.18 -13.50
CA VAL A 142 -4.61 6.75 -13.25
C VAL A 142 -5.61 6.35 -12.19
N GLU A 143 -6.45 5.39 -12.52
CA GLU A 143 -7.34 4.71 -11.58
C GLU A 143 -6.89 3.26 -11.48
N TYR A 144 -6.74 2.73 -10.26
CA TYR A 144 -6.40 1.33 -10.07
C TYR A 144 -7.06 0.73 -8.81
N GLU A 145 -7.27 -0.57 -8.88
CA GLU A 145 -7.66 -1.42 -7.76
C GLU A 145 -6.62 -2.52 -7.57
N VAL A 146 -6.23 -2.73 -6.33
CA VAL A 146 -5.27 -3.76 -5.93
C VAL A 146 -5.82 -4.53 -4.75
N ASP A 147 -5.87 -5.84 -4.90
CA ASP A 147 -6.06 -6.75 -3.78
C ASP A 147 -4.69 -7.11 -3.21
N TYR A 148 -4.55 -7.11 -1.90
CA TYR A 148 -3.32 -7.52 -1.23
C TYR A 148 -3.60 -8.27 0.07
N TYR A 149 -2.71 -9.18 0.42
CA TYR A 149 -2.84 -10.00 1.63
C TYR A 149 -1.46 -10.36 2.18
N ALA A 150 -1.40 -10.58 3.49
CA ALA A 150 -0.23 -11.20 4.08
C ALA A 150 -0.26 -12.71 3.76
N ILE A 151 0.88 -13.27 3.35
CA ILE A 151 0.96 -14.69 2.96
C ILE A 151 0.52 -15.62 4.09
N GLU A 152 0.78 -15.21 5.34
CA GLU A 152 0.41 -15.97 6.54
C GLU A 152 -1.06 -15.80 6.97
N LYS A 153 -1.76 -14.80 6.43
CA LYS A 153 -3.14 -14.48 6.79
C LYS A 153 -4.06 -14.65 5.57
N LYS A 154 -5.18 -15.35 5.76
CA LYS A 154 -6.19 -15.57 4.72
C LYS A 154 -7.02 -14.32 4.39
N GLN A 155 -6.82 -13.21 5.10
CA GLN A 155 -7.60 -11.99 4.91
C GLN A 155 -7.03 -11.18 3.75
N THR A 156 -7.88 -10.87 2.80
CA THR A 156 -7.58 -10.00 1.67
C THR A 156 -8.03 -8.58 1.99
N PHE A 157 -7.18 -7.63 1.69
CA PHE A 157 -7.44 -6.19 1.78
C PHE A 157 -7.51 -5.61 0.38
N LYS A 158 -8.19 -4.49 0.24
CA LYS A 158 -8.33 -3.79 -1.03
C LYS A 158 -7.80 -2.36 -0.92
N SER A 159 -7.14 -1.91 -1.95
CA SER A 159 -6.71 -0.53 -2.10
C SER A 159 -7.15 -0.02 -3.47
N SER A 160 -7.87 1.07 -3.49
CA SER A 160 -8.29 1.75 -4.71
C SER A 160 -7.85 3.19 -4.68
N ARG A 161 -7.25 3.65 -5.79
CA ARG A 161 -6.74 5.02 -5.92
C ARG A 161 -7.11 5.59 -7.27
N LYS A 162 -7.44 6.89 -7.23
CA LYS A 162 -7.55 7.74 -8.40
C LYS A 162 -6.56 8.88 -8.26
N ILE A 163 -5.61 8.96 -9.16
CA ILE A 163 -4.48 9.88 -9.08
C ILE A 163 -4.42 10.69 -10.37
N GLN A 164 -4.39 12.01 -10.24
CA GLN A 164 -4.11 12.89 -11.36
C GLN A 164 -2.61 13.15 -11.42
N TYR A 165 -2.05 13.14 -12.62
CA TYR A 165 -0.67 13.51 -12.87
C TYR A 165 -0.58 14.58 -13.96
N THR A 166 0.46 15.40 -13.89
CA THR A 166 0.77 16.40 -14.89
C THR A 166 2.26 16.34 -15.22
N ILE A 167 2.58 16.02 -16.47
CA ILE A 167 3.95 16.03 -16.96
C ILE A 167 4.22 17.42 -17.51
N ASN A 168 5.10 18.16 -16.83
CA ASN A 168 5.44 19.53 -17.18
C ASN A 168 6.53 19.60 -18.26
N SER A 169 7.49 18.69 -18.22
CA SER A 169 8.55 18.56 -19.22
C SER A 169 9.10 17.13 -19.30
N ILE A 170 9.70 16.80 -20.43
CA ILE A 170 10.35 15.48 -20.65
C ILE A 170 11.87 15.59 -20.45
N ASN A 171 12.45 16.74 -20.79
CA ASN A 171 13.89 16.94 -20.67
C ASN A 171 14.23 18.35 -20.12
N PRO A 172 14.64 18.48 -18.84
CA PRO A 172 14.64 17.43 -17.84
C PRO A 172 13.22 16.96 -17.49
N PHE A 173 13.06 15.71 -17.08
CA PHE A 173 11.75 15.18 -16.71
C PHE A 173 11.25 15.85 -15.43
N ASN A 174 10.05 16.42 -15.52
CA ASN A 174 9.37 17.06 -14.39
C ASN A 174 7.88 16.70 -14.41
N MET A 175 7.38 16.23 -13.28
CA MET A 175 6.01 15.80 -13.13
C MET A 175 5.50 16.08 -11.72
N ASP A 176 4.24 16.50 -11.63
CA ASP A 176 3.48 16.63 -10.39
C ASP A 176 2.33 15.64 -10.39
N TRP A 177 1.93 15.19 -9.22
CA TRP A 177 0.75 14.33 -9.07
C TRP A 177 0.03 14.58 -7.74
N LEU A 178 -1.27 14.27 -7.71
CA LEU A 178 -2.11 14.41 -6.53
C LEU A 178 -3.18 13.30 -6.48
N TYR A 179 -3.55 12.89 -5.28
CA TYR A 179 -4.68 12.00 -5.09
C TYR A 179 -5.99 12.75 -5.32
N LEU A 180 -6.88 12.18 -6.14
CA LEU A 180 -8.26 12.61 -6.28
C LEU A 180 -9.18 11.80 -5.37
N GLU A 181 -8.92 10.50 -5.25
CA GLU A 181 -9.65 9.57 -4.37
C GLU A 181 -8.70 8.53 -3.78
N GLU A 182 -8.95 8.17 -2.53
CA GLU A 182 -8.23 7.13 -1.81
C GLU A 182 -9.23 6.30 -1.00
N LYS A 183 -9.22 4.97 -1.20
CA LYS A 183 -10.07 4.03 -0.47
C LYS A 183 -9.25 2.79 -0.12
N ASP A 184 -9.17 2.49 1.18
CA ASP A 184 -8.61 1.26 1.73
C ASP A 184 -9.70 0.52 2.51
N ALA A 185 -9.90 -0.77 2.22
CA ALA A 185 -10.92 -1.63 2.84
C ALA A 185 -10.34 -2.96 3.34
#